data_56696bda93a0c1fc92ea136af2786ef6
#
_entry.id   56696bda93a0c1fc92ea136af2786ef6
#
_cell.length_a   1.000
_cell.length_b   1.000
_cell.length_c   1.000
_cell.angle_alpha   90.00
_cell.angle_beta   90.00
_cell.angle_gamma   90.00
#
_symmetry.space_group_name_H-M   'P 1'
#
loop_
_entity.id
_entity.type
_entity.pdbx_description
1 polymer ?
#
loop_
_entity_poly.entity_id
_entity_poly.type
_entity_poly.pdbx_seq_one_letter_code
_entity_poly.pdbx_strand_id
1 'polypeptide(L)'
;YEKPFEVVVTDIDNVPEKKESSRPIGRHLDGCRIGFDAGGSDMKVSAVADGKVIFSEEIVWHPKVNSSPDYHYENIKKAIKKAADKMERVDAIGVSSAGIYVNNRAMVASLFIKIPKELYDEKIKDIYINIAKEMGNVPLVVANDGDVAALSGSMYLKKNNILGIAMGTSEAGGYVDSKGNITGRLNELAFVPVDYNKNAATDDWSGDFGCGVSYFSQDAVIRLAPAAGIALSDKLSPAEKLKEVQF
;
A
#
# COMPACT_ATOMS: atom_id res chain seq x y z
N TYR A 1 10.16 -9.99 7.30
CA TYR A 1 10.60 -11.39 7.29
C TYR A 1 10.97 -11.79 8.72
N GLU A 2 10.53 -12.95 9.19
CA GLU A 2 10.77 -13.42 10.58
C GLU A 2 12.15 -14.07 10.76
N LYS A 3 13.11 -13.73 9.89
CA LYS A 3 14.49 -14.22 9.94
C LYS A 3 15.45 -13.05 9.78
N PRO A 4 16.65 -13.12 10.38
CA PRO A 4 17.68 -12.13 10.13
C PRO A 4 18.06 -12.12 8.65
N PHE A 5 18.44 -10.95 8.16
CA PHE A 5 19.02 -10.82 6.82
C PHE A 5 20.44 -11.36 6.85
N GLU A 6 20.77 -12.22 5.90
CA GLU A 6 22.10 -12.81 5.75
C GLU A 6 22.58 -12.62 4.31
N VAL A 7 23.80 -12.17 4.15
CA VAL A 7 24.49 -12.11 2.86
C VAL A 7 25.44 -13.27 2.75
N VAL A 8 25.23 -14.13 1.76
CA VAL A 8 26.11 -15.24 1.44
C VAL A 8 26.87 -14.92 0.15
N VAL A 9 28.18 -14.82 0.23
CA VAL A 9 29.05 -14.71 -0.95
C VAL A 9 29.35 -16.10 -1.45
N THR A 10 29.06 -16.38 -2.73
CA THR A 10 29.22 -17.71 -3.32
C THR A 10 29.54 -17.62 -4.80
N ASP A 11 29.97 -18.73 -5.41
CA ASP A 11 30.18 -18.84 -6.84
C ASP A 11 28.84 -19.00 -7.56
N ILE A 12 28.81 -18.64 -8.85
CA ILE A 12 27.59 -18.66 -9.68
C ILE A 12 26.89 -20.02 -9.70
N ASP A 13 27.68 -21.09 -9.68
CA ASP A 13 27.18 -22.46 -9.72
C ASP A 13 26.47 -22.90 -8.41
N ASN A 14 26.70 -22.16 -7.33
CA ASN A 14 26.09 -22.41 -6.01
C ASN A 14 24.97 -21.43 -5.68
N VAL A 15 24.64 -20.51 -6.59
CA VAL A 15 23.48 -19.63 -6.42
C VAL A 15 22.21 -20.44 -6.49
N PRO A 16 21.33 -20.40 -5.47
CA PRO A 16 20.06 -21.14 -5.50
C PRO A 16 19.19 -20.68 -6.68
N GLU A 17 18.46 -21.62 -7.24
CA GLU A 17 17.46 -21.28 -8.25
C GLU A 17 16.46 -20.26 -7.74
N LYS A 18 16.09 -19.32 -8.61
CA LYS A 18 15.11 -18.28 -8.34
C LYS A 18 13.75 -18.90 -8.00
N LYS A 19 13.27 -18.62 -6.81
CA LYS A 19 11.95 -19.03 -6.34
C LYS A 19 10.99 -17.84 -6.42
N GLU A 20 10.26 -17.70 -7.51
CA GLU A 20 9.15 -16.76 -7.62
C GLU A 20 7.84 -17.48 -7.32
N SER A 21 7.03 -16.87 -6.46
CA SER A 21 5.64 -17.24 -6.28
C SER A 21 4.76 -16.16 -6.88
N SER A 22 3.91 -16.53 -7.83
CA SER A 22 2.85 -15.64 -8.28
C SER A 22 1.51 -16.17 -7.77
N ARG A 23 0.65 -15.25 -7.31
CA ARG A 23 -0.67 -15.61 -6.78
C ARG A 23 -1.77 -14.99 -7.63
N PRO A 24 -2.77 -15.77 -8.07
CA PRO A 24 -3.96 -15.21 -8.69
C PRO A 24 -4.77 -14.48 -7.61
N ILE A 25 -4.78 -13.16 -7.68
CA ILE A 25 -5.51 -12.28 -6.77
C ILE A 25 -6.40 -11.36 -7.60
N GLY A 26 -7.58 -11.02 -7.06
CA GLY A 26 -8.54 -10.15 -7.72
C GLY A 26 -9.32 -10.86 -8.82
N ARG A 27 -9.99 -10.05 -9.67
CA ARG A 27 -10.81 -10.52 -10.82
C ARG A 27 -12.07 -11.31 -10.45
N HIS A 28 -12.30 -11.57 -9.17
CA HIS A 28 -13.54 -12.17 -8.67
C HIS A 28 -14.55 -11.05 -8.39
N LEU A 29 -15.45 -10.82 -9.31
CA LEU A 29 -16.47 -9.76 -9.22
C LEU A 29 -17.85 -10.28 -8.80
N ASP A 30 -17.99 -11.59 -8.69
CA ASP A 30 -19.21 -12.28 -8.23
C ASP A 30 -19.40 -12.16 -6.72
N GLY A 31 -20.64 -12.15 -6.26
CA GLY A 31 -21.01 -12.12 -4.85
C GLY A 31 -20.79 -10.77 -4.17
N CYS A 32 -20.79 -10.80 -2.83
CA CYS A 32 -20.71 -9.63 -1.97
C CYS A 32 -19.28 -9.47 -1.41
N ARG A 33 -18.56 -8.45 -1.82
CA ARG A 33 -17.14 -8.25 -1.50
C ARG A 33 -16.88 -6.89 -0.89
N ILE A 34 -15.97 -6.83 0.06
CA ILE A 34 -15.49 -5.57 0.63
C ILE A 34 -14.10 -5.28 0.05
N GLY A 35 -13.93 -4.08 -0.50
CA GLY A 35 -12.64 -3.48 -0.77
C GLY A 35 -12.31 -2.48 0.31
N PHE A 36 -11.13 -2.59 0.91
CA PHE A 36 -10.63 -1.67 1.92
C PHE A 36 -9.22 -1.22 1.56
N ASP A 37 -8.99 0.09 1.57
CA ASP A 37 -7.69 0.69 1.34
C ASP A 37 -7.27 1.48 2.59
N ALA A 38 -6.13 1.10 3.17
CA ALA A 38 -5.56 1.76 4.33
C ALA A 38 -4.45 2.70 3.89
N GLY A 39 -4.79 3.93 3.61
CA GLY A 39 -3.84 5.00 3.29
C GLY A 39 -3.22 5.67 4.51
N GLY A 40 -2.22 6.53 4.26
CA GLY A 40 -1.47 7.23 5.31
C GLY A 40 -2.25 8.39 5.97
N SER A 41 -3.26 8.95 5.31
CA SER A 41 -4.09 10.07 5.77
C SER A 41 -5.58 9.76 5.79
N ASP A 42 -5.99 8.80 5.00
CA ASP A 42 -7.39 8.40 4.84
C ASP A 42 -7.50 6.88 4.64
N MET A 43 -8.69 6.36 4.91
CA MET A 43 -9.10 5.01 4.58
C MET A 43 -10.22 5.09 3.55
N LYS A 44 -10.21 4.18 2.58
CA LYS A 44 -11.31 4.03 1.64
C LYS A 44 -11.92 2.65 1.80
N VAL A 45 -13.25 2.61 1.85
CA VAL A 45 -13.98 1.34 1.96
C VAL A 45 -15.11 1.30 0.95
N SER A 46 -15.31 0.14 0.34
CA SER A 46 -16.36 -0.08 -0.64
C SER A 46 -17.06 -1.41 -0.40
N ALA A 47 -18.38 -1.43 -0.62
CA ALA A 47 -19.18 -2.64 -0.75
C ALA A 47 -19.48 -2.86 -2.23
N VAL A 48 -19.18 -4.05 -2.72
CA VAL A 48 -19.35 -4.45 -4.12
C VAL A 48 -20.23 -5.70 -4.16
N ALA A 49 -21.34 -5.63 -4.89
CA ALA A 49 -22.24 -6.75 -5.11
C ALA A 49 -22.25 -7.07 -6.61
N ASP A 50 -21.87 -8.29 -6.98
CA ASP A 50 -21.82 -8.77 -8.38
C ASP A 50 -21.13 -7.76 -9.32
N GLY A 51 -19.99 -7.25 -8.90
CA GLY A 51 -19.17 -6.31 -9.65
C GLY A 51 -19.66 -4.86 -9.66
N LYS A 52 -20.75 -4.55 -8.97
CA LYS A 52 -21.27 -3.18 -8.85
C LYS A 52 -20.96 -2.60 -7.48
N VAL A 53 -20.35 -1.42 -7.46
CA VAL A 53 -20.16 -0.65 -6.22
C VAL A 53 -21.53 -0.17 -5.74
N ILE A 54 -21.96 -0.64 -4.57
CA ILE A 54 -23.22 -0.25 -3.93
C ILE A 54 -23.02 0.72 -2.76
N PHE A 55 -21.79 0.81 -2.26
CA PHE A 55 -21.38 1.77 -1.24
C PHE A 55 -19.90 2.07 -1.37
N SER A 56 -19.51 3.32 -1.15
CA SER A 56 -18.11 3.74 -1.02
C SER A 56 -18.03 4.93 -0.07
N GLU A 57 -17.03 4.94 0.79
CA GLU A 57 -16.76 6.03 1.73
C GLU A 57 -15.26 6.23 1.90
N GLU A 58 -14.85 7.50 1.99
CA GLU A 58 -13.52 7.90 2.39
C GLU A 58 -13.57 8.47 3.81
N ILE A 59 -12.68 8.01 4.68
CA ILE A 59 -12.65 8.31 6.11
C ILE A 59 -11.27 8.82 6.47
N VAL A 60 -11.19 10.06 6.93
CA VAL A 60 -9.93 10.64 7.44
C VAL A 60 -9.53 9.94 8.73
N TRP A 61 -8.27 9.55 8.83
CA TRP A 61 -7.64 9.01 10.03
C TRP A 61 -6.17 9.42 10.14
N HIS A 62 -5.56 9.17 11.30
CA HIS A 62 -4.19 9.60 11.57
C HIS A 62 -3.33 8.45 12.13
N PRO A 63 -3.04 7.41 11.32
CA PRO A 63 -2.39 6.20 11.80
C PRO A 63 -0.94 6.44 12.23
N LYS A 64 -0.19 7.24 11.46
CA LYS A 64 1.26 7.44 11.66
C LYS A 64 1.61 8.19 12.95
N VAL A 65 0.65 8.86 13.59
CA VAL A 65 0.88 9.61 14.83
C VAL A 65 0.29 8.92 16.07
N ASN A 66 -0.45 7.83 15.87
CA ASN A 66 -1.05 7.06 16.95
C ASN A 66 -0.19 5.86 17.35
N SER A 67 0.04 5.69 18.66
CA SER A 67 0.78 4.57 19.24
C SER A 67 -0.13 3.47 19.81
N SER A 68 -1.45 3.64 19.77
CA SER A 68 -2.41 2.66 20.28
C SER A 68 -2.81 1.66 19.19
N PRO A 69 -2.56 0.35 19.37
CA PRO A 69 -3.10 -0.68 18.47
C PRO A 69 -4.62 -0.66 18.36
N ASP A 70 -5.31 -0.37 19.45
CA ASP A 70 -6.78 -0.35 19.51
C ASP A 70 -7.34 0.77 18.64
N TYR A 71 -6.64 1.91 18.53
CA TYR A 71 -7.03 2.98 17.59
C TYR A 71 -7.09 2.44 16.16
N HIS A 72 -6.05 1.75 15.72
CA HIS A 72 -5.98 1.19 14.37
C HIS A 72 -7.05 0.11 14.17
N TYR A 73 -7.14 -0.82 15.10
CA TYR A 73 -8.08 -1.92 15.04
C TYR A 73 -9.53 -1.45 14.92
N GLU A 74 -9.96 -0.58 15.83
CA GLU A 74 -11.35 -0.11 15.88
C GLU A 74 -11.72 0.75 14.67
N ASN A 75 -10.81 1.61 14.17
CA ASN A 75 -11.09 2.40 12.98
C ASN A 75 -11.22 1.53 11.73
N ILE A 76 -10.30 0.58 11.51
CA ILE A 76 -10.37 -0.36 10.37
C ILE A 76 -11.62 -1.22 10.45
N LYS A 77 -11.90 -1.82 11.61
CA LYS A 77 -13.08 -2.63 11.85
C LYS A 77 -14.37 -1.85 11.59
N LYS A 78 -14.45 -0.62 12.10
CA LYS A 78 -15.62 0.25 11.89
C LYS A 78 -15.83 0.56 10.41
N ALA A 79 -14.77 0.85 9.65
CA ALA A 79 -14.86 1.09 8.22
C ALA A 79 -15.36 -0.15 7.47
N ILE A 80 -14.76 -1.31 7.72
CA ILE A 80 -15.16 -2.58 7.10
C ILE A 80 -16.61 -2.93 7.44
N LYS A 81 -17.02 -2.73 8.71
CA LYS A 81 -18.39 -2.98 9.15
C LYS A 81 -19.40 -2.08 8.44
N LYS A 82 -19.10 -0.82 8.21
CA LYS A 82 -19.97 0.09 7.43
C LYS A 82 -20.28 -0.45 6.03
N ALA A 83 -19.30 -1.03 5.36
CA ALA A 83 -19.49 -1.65 4.05
C ALA A 83 -20.29 -2.97 4.17
N ALA A 84 -19.97 -3.79 5.15
CA ALA A 84 -20.68 -5.04 5.42
C ALA A 84 -22.19 -4.81 5.67
N ASP A 85 -22.53 -3.78 6.44
CA ASP A 85 -23.93 -3.42 6.77
C ASP A 85 -24.76 -2.99 5.53
N LYS A 86 -24.13 -2.82 4.35
CA LYS A 86 -24.79 -2.53 3.07
C LYS A 86 -25.10 -3.77 2.23
N MET A 87 -24.71 -4.95 2.69
CA MET A 87 -24.85 -6.21 1.97
C MET A 87 -25.56 -7.25 2.86
N GLU A 88 -26.22 -8.20 2.23
CA GLU A 88 -26.88 -9.29 2.95
C GLU A 88 -25.87 -10.27 3.59
N ARG A 89 -24.69 -10.37 2.98
CA ARG A 89 -23.59 -11.22 3.44
C ARG A 89 -22.26 -10.63 2.96
N VAL A 90 -21.17 -11.15 3.47
CA VAL A 90 -19.81 -10.85 2.99
C VAL A 90 -19.16 -12.16 2.55
N ASP A 91 -18.77 -12.24 1.27
CA ASP A 91 -18.16 -13.44 0.70
C ASP A 91 -16.62 -13.36 0.72
N ALA A 92 -16.04 -12.15 0.72
CA ALA A 92 -14.60 -11.94 0.87
C ALA A 92 -14.25 -10.48 1.19
N ILE A 93 -13.06 -10.27 1.75
CA ILE A 93 -12.46 -8.96 2.01
C ILE A 93 -11.13 -8.87 1.26
N GLY A 94 -10.96 -7.82 0.45
CA GLY A 94 -9.70 -7.43 -0.15
C GLY A 94 -9.17 -6.17 0.52
N VAL A 95 -7.91 -6.21 0.95
CA VAL A 95 -7.24 -5.08 1.61
C VAL A 95 -6.06 -4.63 0.77
N SER A 96 -6.04 -3.33 0.45
CA SER A 96 -4.88 -2.57 -0.04
C SER A 96 -4.27 -1.84 1.14
N SER A 97 -2.98 -1.95 1.35
CA SER A 97 -2.33 -1.26 2.45
C SER A 97 -0.83 -1.09 2.21
N ALA A 98 -0.32 0.10 2.54
CA ALA A 98 1.12 0.36 2.46
C ALA A 98 1.90 -0.55 3.40
N GLY A 99 2.96 -1.19 2.88
CA GLY A 99 3.84 -2.05 3.65
C GLY A 99 4.08 -3.43 3.04
N ILE A 100 4.75 -4.28 3.80
CA ILE A 100 5.11 -5.65 3.42
C ILE A 100 4.16 -6.63 4.12
N TYR A 101 3.46 -7.42 3.34
CA TYR A 101 2.48 -8.41 3.82
C TYR A 101 2.87 -9.82 3.38
N VAL A 102 2.92 -10.74 4.33
CA VAL A 102 3.18 -12.16 4.07
C VAL A 102 2.06 -12.98 4.70
N ASN A 103 1.35 -13.76 3.88
CA ASN A 103 0.20 -14.55 4.31
C ASN A 103 -0.86 -13.72 5.07
N ASN A 104 -1.18 -12.52 4.57
CA ASN A 104 -2.08 -11.52 5.14
C ASN A 104 -1.61 -10.90 6.48
N ARG A 105 -0.38 -11.19 6.91
CA ARG A 105 0.22 -10.65 8.13
C ARG A 105 1.03 -9.39 7.80
N ALA A 106 0.87 -8.36 8.60
CA ALA A 106 1.66 -7.13 8.48
C ALA A 106 3.07 -7.36 9.02
N MET A 107 4.07 -7.46 8.13
CA MET A 107 5.47 -7.65 8.54
C MET A 107 6.13 -6.32 8.86
N VAL A 108 5.94 -5.33 8.00
CA VAL A 108 6.37 -3.93 8.16
C VAL A 108 5.34 -3.04 7.48
N ALA A 109 4.87 -2.01 8.16
CA ALA A 109 3.97 -1.03 7.56
C ALA A 109 4.12 0.34 8.24
N SER A 110 4.32 1.38 7.44
CA SER A 110 4.48 2.77 7.92
C SER A 110 3.27 3.30 8.68
N LEU A 111 2.09 2.75 8.43
CA LEU A 111 0.86 3.08 9.15
C LEU A 111 0.96 2.83 10.67
N PHE A 112 1.78 1.89 11.08
CA PHE A 112 1.92 1.44 12.46
C PHE A 112 3.26 1.85 13.09
N ILE A 113 3.96 2.81 12.51
CA ILE A 113 5.34 3.20 12.87
C ILE A 113 5.49 3.68 14.32
N LYS A 114 4.45 4.18 14.94
CA LYS A 114 4.46 4.65 16.35
C LYS A 114 4.11 3.56 17.35
N ILE A 115 3.73 2.37 16.90
CA ILE A 115 3.36 1.28 17.80
C ILE A 115 4.64 0.61 18.31
N PRO A 116 4.80 0.43 19.64
CA PRO A 116 5.90 -0.31 20.20
C PRO A 116 5.98 -1.74 19.65
N LYS A 117 7.21 -2.25 19.48
CA LYS A 117 7.46 -3.53 18.80
C LYS A 117 6.71 -4.69 19.44
N GLU A 118 6.64 -4.74 20.77
CA GLU A 118 5.96 -5.80 21.53
C GLU A 118 4.45 -5.81 21.21
N LEU A 119 3.83 -4.62 21.18
CA LEU A 119 2.42 -4.46 20.83
C LEU A 119 2.16 -4.70 19.33
N TYR A 120 3.16 -4.40 18.48
CA TYR A 120 3.09 -4.69 17.06
C TYR A 120 3.00 -6.21 16.82
N ASP A 121 3.90 -6.96 17.44
CA ASP A 121 3.95 -8.42 17.29
C ASP A 121 2.69 -9.10 17.85
N GLU A 122 2.14 -8.58 18.95
CA GLU A 122 0.95 -9.13 19.62
C GLU A 122 -0.37 -8.76 18.92
N LYS A 123 -0.54 -7.48 18.53
CA LYS A 123 -1.86 -6.94 18.16
C LYS A 123 -1.97 -6.47 16.70
N ILE A 124 -0.88 -6.07 16.06
CA ILE A 124 -0.91 -5.48 14.72
C ILE A 124 -0.63 -6.51 13.63
N LYS A 125 0.30 -7.40 13.88
CA LYS A 125 0.76 -8.37 12.88
C LYS A 125 -0.39 -9.12 12.20
N ASP A 126 -1.40 -9.50 12.96
CA ASP A 126 -2.59 -10.23 12.50
C ASP A 126 -3.86 -9.35 12.44
N ILE A 127 -3.73 -8.02 12.41
CA ILE A 127 -4.86 -7.09 12.55
C ILE A 127 -5.98 -7.37 11.54
N TYR A 128 -5.66 -7.52 10.26
CA TYR A 128 -6.66 -7.79 9.21
C TYR A 128 -7.24 -9.20 9.31
N ILE A 129 -6.43 -10.18 9.70
CA ILE A 129 -6.87 -11.57 9.93
C ILE A 129 -7.89 -11.61 11.07
N ASN A 130 -7.62 -10.89 12.16
CA ASN A 130 -8.51 -10.85 13.31
C ASN A 130 -9.84 -10.17 12.98
N ILE A 131 -9.80 -9.07 12.20
CA ILE A 131 -11.01 -8.41 11.71
C ILE A 131 -11.83 -9.36 10.80
N ALA A 132 -11.18 -10.05 9.87
CA ALA A 132 -11.88 -11.00 9.00
C ALA A 132 -12.50 -12.17 9.77
N LYS A 133 -11.88 -12.63 10.86
CA LYS A 133 -12.45 -13.64 11.77
C LYS A 133 -13.72 -13.13 12.45
N GLU A 134 -13.71 -11.90 12.95
CA GLU A 134 -14.90 -11.30 13.58
C GLU A 134 -16.05 -11.05 12.58
N MET A 135 -15.71 -10.88 11.28
CA MET A 135 -16.71 -10.76 10.21
C MET A 135 -17.28 -12.12 9.74
N GLY A 136 -17.05 -13.20 10.48
CA GLY A 136 -17.53 -14.54 10.13
C GLY A 136 -16.46 -15.43 9.50
N ASN A 137 -15.17 -15.13 9.73
CA ASN A 137 -14.04 -15.87 9.17
C ASN A 137 -14.05 -15.93 7.64
N VAL A 138 -14.43 -14.81 7.03
CA VAL A 138 -14.51 -14.69 5.57
C VAL A 138 -13.14 -14.75 4.91
N PRO A 139 -13.03 -15.22 3.65
CA PRO A 139 -11.81 -15.16 2.87
C PRO A 139 -11.21 -13.75 2.86
N LEU A 140 -9.90 -13.66 3.10
CA LEU A 140 -9.15 -12.40 3.19
C LEU A 140 -7.94 -12.44 2.27
N VAL A 141 -7.72 -11.35 1.56
CA VAL A 141 -6.44 -11.06 0.87
C VAL A 141 -5.97 -9.68 1.27
N VAL A 142 -4.73 -9.60 1.74
CA VAL A 142 -4.03 -8.34 1.99
C VAL A 142 -2.86 -8.24 1.02
N ALA A 143 -2.77 -7.12 0.31
CA ALA A 143 -1.71 -6.83 -0.65
C ALA A 143 -1.17 -5.41 -0.45
N ASN A 144 0.06 -5.19 -0.91
CA ASN A 144 0.66 -3.87 -0.96
C ASN A 144 -0.17 -2.96 -1.91
N ASP A 145 -0.29 -1.67 -1.58
CA ASP A 145 -1.05 -0.68 -2.33
C ASP A 145 -0.53 -0.50 -3.77
N GLY A 146 0.80 -0.56 -3.99
CA GLY A 146 1.39 -0.57 -5.33
C GLY A 146 0.98 -1.80 -6.15
N ASP A 147 0.96 -2.99 -5.54
CA ASP A 147 0.50 -4.21 -6.20
C ASP A 147 -0.99 -4.13 -6.57
N VAL A 148 -1.81 -3.54 -5.70
CA VAL A 148 -3.24 -3.32 -5.97
C VAL A 148 -3.43 -2.30 -7.09
N ALA A 149 -2.61 -1.23 -7.15
CA ALA A 149 -2.63 -0.27 -8.25
C ALA A 149 -2.31 -0.93 -9.60
N ALA A 150 -1.28 -1.78 -9.65
CA ALA A 150 -0.93 -2.55 -10.84
C ALA A 150 -2.05 -3.51 -11.26
N LEU A 151 -2.65 -4.22 -10.30
CA LEU A 151 -3.77 -5.12 -10.54
C LEU A 151 -5.00 -4.38 -11.09
N SER A 152 -5.34 -3.23 -10.50
CA SER A 152 -6.43 -2.37 -10.98
C SER A 152 -6.19 -1.91 -12.41
N GLY A 153 -4.97 -1.46 -12.73
CA GLY A 153 -4.57 -1.10 -14.08
C GLY A 153 -4.70 -2.27 -15.06
N SER A 154 -4.25 -3.46 -14.64
CA SER A 154 -4.37 -4.69 -15.44
C SER A 154 -5.83 -5.07 -15.72
N MET A 155 -6.69 -4.99 -14.71
CA MET A 155 -8.12 -5.28 -14.84
C MET A 155 -8.83 -4.25 -15.74
N TYR A 156 -8.54 -2.96 -15.56
CA TYR A 156 -9.14 -1.88 -16.35
C TYR A 156 -8.72 -1.94 -17.83
N LEU A 157 -7.44 -2.09 -18.10
CA LEU A 157 -6.88 -2.17 -19.44
C LEU A 157 -7.09 -3.53 -20.10
N LYS A 158 -7.51 -4.55 -19.34
CA LYS A 158 -7.60 -5.96 -19.77
C LYS A 158 -6.28 -6.47 -20.36
N LYS A 159 -5.16 -6.07 -19.75
CA LYS A 159 -3.80 -6.43 -20.16
C LYS A 159 -3.01 -6.93 -18.97
N ASN A 160 -2.03 -7.78 -19.24
CA ASN A 160 -1.05 -8.28 -18.28
C ASN A 160 0.32 -7.64 -18.55
N ASN A 161 1.35 -8.01 -17.77
CA ASN A 161 2.67 -7.39 -17.79
C ASN A 161 2.57 -5.87 -17.54
N ILE A 162 1.85 -5.48 -16.50
CA ILE A 162 1.63 -4.09 -16.11
C ILE A 162 2.51 -3.77 -14.89
N LEU A 163 3.32 -2.74 -15.02
CA LEU A 163 3.91 -2.01 -13.90
C LEU A 163 2.95 -0.90 -13.52
N GLY A 164 2.45 -0.93 -12.30
CA GLY A 164 1.66 0.14 -11.72
C GLY A 164 2.52 0.98 -10.80
N ILE A 165 2.42 2.31 -10.89
CA ILE A 165 3.08 3.24 -9.99
C ILE A 165 2.01 4.16 -9.43
N ALA A 166 1.89 4.19 -8.11
CA ALA A 166 1.05 5.13 -7.39
C ALA A 166 1.93 6.26 -6.84
N MET A 167 1.64 7.49 -7.26
CA MET A 167 2.33 8.71 -6.81
C MET A 167 1.39 9.49 -5.89
N GLY A 168 1.36 9.10 -4.62
CA GLY A 168 0.63 9.77 -3.56
C GLY A 168 1.57 10.62 -2.69
N THR A 169 1.32 10.67 -1.39
CA THR A 169 2.25 11.24 -0.39
C THR A 169 3.61 10.57 -0.47
N SER A 170 3.66 9.27 -0.82
CA SER A 170 4.86 8.50 -1.14
C SER A 170 4.71 7.89 -2.52
N GLU A 171 5.74 7.18 -2.97
CA GLU A 171 5.72 6.35 -4.18
C GLU A 171 5.47 4.90 -3.78
N ALA A 172 4.61 4.20 -4.54
CA ALA A 172 4.43 2.76 -4.41
C ALA A 172 4.41 2.12 -5.80
N GLY A 173 5.09 1.00 -5.95
CA GLY A 173 5.15 0.24 -7.18
C GLY A 173 4.58 -1.15 -7.03
N GLY A 174 4.02 -1.70 -8.11
CA GLY A 174 3.55 -3.07 -8.18
C GLY A 174 3.63 -3.63 -9.58
N TYR A 175 3.66 -4.94 -9.70
CA TYR A 175 3.77 -5.62 -10.99
C TYR A 175 2.82 -6.80 -11.12
N VAL A 176 2.10 -6.82 -12.22
CA VAL A 176 1.26 -7.94 -12.64
C VAL A 176 1.95 -8.68 -13.78
N ASP A 177 2.17 -9.98 -13.59
CA ASP A 177 2.89 -10.84 -14.54
C ASP A 177 2.08 -11.14 -15.82
N SER A 178 2.66 -11.96 -16.73
CA SER A 178 2.03 -12.36 -17.98
C SER A 178 0.74 -13.16 -17.81
N LYS A 179 0.54 -13.77 -16.64
CA LYS A 179 -0.66 -14.54 -16.30
C LYS A 179 -1.72 -13.70 -15.58
N GLY A 180 -1.42 -12.43 -15.30
CA GLY A 180 -2.31 -11.53 -14.56
C GLY A 180 -2.22 -11.67 -13.05
N ASN A 181 -1.14 -12.26 -12.54
CA ASN A 181 -0.93 -12.50 -11.12
C ASN A 181 -0.02 -11.45 -10.50
N ILE A 182 -0.23 -11.15 -9.21
CA ILE A 182 0.72 -10.42 -8.39
C ILE A 182 1.90 -11.35 -8.06
N THR A 183 3.10 -10.83 -8.16
CA THR A 183 4.34 -11.55 -7.85
C THR A 183 4.71 -11.37 -6.37
N GLY A 184 5.64 -12.19 -5.87
CA GLY A 184 6.19 -12.04 -4.52
C GLY A 184 7.37 -11.06 -4.43
N ARG A 185 7.59 -10.24 -5.46
CA ARG A 185 8.65 -9.22 -5.47
C ARG A 185 8.24 -8.04 -4.59
N LEU A 186 9.21 -7.42 -3.93
CA LEU A 186 8.94 -6.28 -3.04
C LEU A 186 8.50 -5.02 -3.77
N ASN A 187 8.95 -4.78 -4.98
CA ASN A 187 8.60 -3.62 -5.81
C ASN A 187 8.72 -2.25 -5.09
N GLU A 188 9.62 -2.13 -4.10
CA GLU A 188 9.79 -0.91 -3.30
C GLU A 188 10.51 0.17 -4.09
N LEU A 189 9.84 0.72 -5.11
CA LEU A 189 10.40 1.73 -6.01
C LEU A 189 10.73 3.04 -5.29
N ALA A 190 10.05 3.32 -4.18
CA ALA A 190 10.31 4.50 -3.35
C ALA A 190 11.77 4.61 -2.91
N PHE A 191 12.46 3.49 -2.71
CA PHE A 191 13.85 3.44 -2.23
C PHE A 191 14.86 3.10 -3.32
N VAL A 192 14.43 2.94 -4.57
CA VAL A 192 15.35 2.72 -5.69
C VAL A 192 16.12 4.03 -5.98
N PRO A 193 17.47 4.00 -6.10
CA PRO A 193 18.23 5.18 -6.43
C PRO A 193 17.98 5.56 -7.90
N VAL A 194 17.43 6.76 -8.11
CA VAL A 194 17.09 7.33 -9.43
C VAL A 194 17.88 8.58 -9.76
N ASP A 195 18.46 9.23 -8.75
CA ASP A 195 19.34 10.39 -8.93
C ASP A 195 20.71 10.16 -8.28
N TYR A 196 21.74 10.13 -9.12
CA TYR A 196 23.14 9.94 -8.69
C TYR A 196 23.91 11.25 -8.58
N ASN A 197 23.23 12.41 -8.59
CA ASN A 197 23.85 13.71 -8.41
C ASN A 197 24.39 13.82 -6.97
N LYS A 198 25.54 14.50 -6.82
CA LYS A 198 26.14 14.75 -5.50
C LYS A 198 25.22 15.55 -4.55
N ASN A 199 24.32 16.33 -5.13
CA ASN A 199 23.32 17.15 -4.40
C ASN A 199 21.92 16.52 -4.47
N ALA A 200 21.82 15.22 -4.76
CA ALA A 200 20.54 14.52 -4.76
C ALA A 200 19.81 14.66 -3.42
N ALA A 201 18.50 14.67 -3.48
CA ALA A 201 17.69 14.75 -2.27
C ALA A 201 17.93 13.52 -1.37
N THR A 202 18.02 13.78 -0.07
CA THR A 202 18.08 12.74 0.95
C THR A 202 16.65 12.39 1.37
N ASP A 203 16.35 11.12 1.43
CA ASP A 203 15.07 10.66 1.98
C ASP A 203 15.11 10.69 3.52
N ASP A 204 14.14 11.36 4.13
CA ASP A 204 14.09 11.59 5.58
C ASP A 204 13.89 10.29 6.39
N TRP A 205 13.37 9.25 5.76
CA TRP A 205 13.07 8.00 6.46
C TRP A 205 14.23 6.99 6.39
N SER A 206 14.79 6.78 5.20
CA SER A 206 15.90 5.84 5.01
C SER A 206 17.27 6.49 5.25
N GLY A 207 17.38 7.82 5.05
CA GLY A 207 18.65 8.53 5.01
C GLY A 207 19.44 8.35 3.71
N ASP A 208 18.87 7.64 2.73
CA ASP A 208 19.51 7.37 1.45
C ASP A 208 19.36 8.53 0.48
N PHE A 209 20.33 8.67 -0.44
CA PHE A 209 20.35 9.73 -1.45
C PHE A 209 19.68 9.30 -2.74
N GLY A 210 18.96 10.22 -3.37
CA GLY A 210 18.44 10.06 -4.72
C GLY A 210 17.35 9.01 -4.86
N CYS A 211 16.64 8.71 -3.79
CA CYS A 211 15.55 7.72 -3.78
C CYS A 211 14.35 8.15 -4.63
N GLY A 212 13.68 7.20 -5.26
CA GLY A 212 12.50 7.41 -6.11
C GLY A 212 11.44 8.28 -5.49
N VAL A 213 11.10 8.06 -4.21
CA VAL A 213 10.10 8.84 -3.47
C VAL A 213 10.39 10.34 -3.48
N SER A 214 11.67 10.74 -3.50
CA SER A 214 12.07 12.15 -3.58
C SER A 214 11.82 12.80 -4.94
N TYR A 215 11.43 12.02 -5.97
CA TYR A 215 11.22 12.49 -7.34
C TYR A 215 9.85 12.13 -7.91
N PHE A 216 9.21 11.08 -7.40
CA PHE A 216 7.94 10.53 -7.90
C PHE A 216 6.86 10.47 -6.81
N SER A 217 6.71 11.58 -6.07
CA SER A 217 5.66 11.75 -5.05
C SER A 217 5.03 13.13 -5.12
N GLN A 218 3.94 13.34 -4.41
CA GLN A 218 3.33 14.67 -4.27
C GLN A 218 4.28 15.65 -3.56
N ASP A 219 5.01 15.19 -2.56
CA ASP A 219 6.01 16.01 -1.86
C ASP A 219 7.17 16.37 -2.79
N ALA A 220 7.55 15.47 -3.68
CA ALA A 220 8.55 15.76 -4.70
C ALA A 220 8.09 16.86 -5.67
N VAL A 221 6.82 16.84 -6.11
CA VAL A 221 6.23 17.88 -6.97
C VAL A 221 6.33 19.24 -6.29
N ILE A 222 5.94 19.33 -5.01
CA ILE A 222 6.01 20.58 -4.23
C ILE A 222 7.47 21.05 -4.09
N ARG A 223 8.38 20.14 -3.78
CA ARG A 223 9.81 20.46 -3.59
C ARG A 223 10.48 20.91 -4.88
N LEU A 224 10.12 20.33 -6.02
CA LEU A 224 10.71 20.64 -7.32
C LEU A 224 10.07 21.86 -8.01
N ALA A 225 8.90 22.31 -7.58
CA ALA A 225 8.19 23.45 -8.16
C ALA A 225 9.06 24.73 -8.28
N PRO A 226 9.86 25.12 -7.26
CA PRO A 226 10.75 26.29 -7.39
C PRO A 226 11.79 26.15 -8.50
N ALA A 227 12.33 24.94 -8.73
CA ALA A 227 13.27 24.68 -9.80
C ALA A 227 12.63 24.80 -11.19
N ALA A 228 11.30 24.60 -11.28
CA ALA A 228 10.50 24.83 -12.47
C ALA A 228 10.00 26.28 -12.61
N GLY A 229 10.44 27.18 -11.73
CA GLY A 229 10.03 28.61 -11.72
C GLY A 229 8.67 28.87 -11.08
N ILE A 230 8.07 27.91 -10.39
CA ILE A 230 6.79 28.03 -9.72
C ILE A 230 7.03 28.40 -8.25
N ALA A 231 6.65 29.61 -7.86
CA ALA A 231 6.77 30.08 -6.48
C ALA A 231 5.54 29.63 -5.67
N LEU A 232 5.79 28.81 -4.65
CA LEU A 232 4.76 28.32 -3.72
C LEU A 232 4.85 29.08 -2.39
N SER A 233 3.71 29.54 -1.87
CA SER A 233 3.67 30.18 -0.55
C SER A 233 3.80 29.13 0.56
N ASP A 234 4.61 29.44 1.58
CA ASP A 234 4.73 28.59 2.78
C ASP A 234 3.45 28.55 3.62
N LYS A 235 2.53 29.48 3.38
CA LYS A 235 1.24 29.54 4.08
C LYS A 235 0.22 28.53 3.56
N LEU A 236 0.45 27.95 2.38
CA LEU A 236 -0.42 26.95 1.76
C LEU A 236 -0.19 25.57 2.36
N SER A 237 -1.27 24.84 2.57
CA SER A 237 -1.21 23.41 2.87
C SER A 237 -0.62 22.62 1.68
N PRO A 238 -0.12 21.38 1.88
CA PRO A 238 0.36 20.56 0.77
C PRO A 238 -0.67 20.37 -0.34
N ALA A 239 -1.94 20.19 -0.01
CA ALA A 239 -3.01 20.03 -0.98
C ALA A 239 -3.25 21.31 -1.80
N GLU A 240 -3.14 22.48 -1.19
CA GLU A 240 -3.24 23.78 -1.91
C GLU A 240 -2.01 24.02 -2.78
N LYS A 241 -0.80 23.72 -2.28
CA LYS A 241 0.44 23.78 -3.09
C LYS A 241 0.36 22.92 -4.33
N LEU A 242 -0.19 21.69 -4.20
CA LEU A 242 -0.37 20.81 -5.36
C LEU A 242 -1.33 21.38 -6.40
N LYS A 243 -2.38 22.09 -5.98
CA LYS A 243 -3.30 22.75 -6.91
C LYS A 243 -2.63 23.88 -7.69
N GLU A 244 -1.71 24.61 -7.07
CA GLU A 244 -0.94 25.68 -7.73
C GLU A 244 0.04 25.12 -8.78
N VAL A 245 0.46 23.85 -8.67
CA VAL A 245 1.38 23.20 -9.62
C VAL A 245 0.65 22.45 -10.74
N GLN A 246 -0.65 22.19 -10.60
CA GLN A 246 -1.45 21.54 -11.64
C GLN A 246 -1.67 22.49 -12.83
N PHE A 247 -1.34 22.02 -14.01
CA PHE A 247 -1.58 22.67 -15.29
C PHE A 247 -2.96 22.34 -15.86
#